data_87449a033c3345f610eb022ebaa617f6
#
_entry.id   87449a033c3345f610eb022ebaa617f6
#
_cell.length_a   1.000
_cell.length_b   1.000
_cell.length_c   1.000
_cell.angle_alpha   90.00
_cell.angle_beta   90.00
_cell.angle_gamma   90.00
#
_symmetry.space_group_name_H-M   'P 1'
#
loop_
_entity.id
_entity.type
_entity.pdbx_description
1 polymer ?
#
loop_
_entity_poly.entity_id
_entity_poly.type
_entity_poly.pdbx_seq_one_letter_code
_entity_poly.pdbx_strand_id
1 'polypeptide(L)'
;LREWSEERELDWFLLGEEKHRNLKDFVQTLLKMYRKYPALYGTDTDPSGFEWINADDGDRSIYSFVRKSPTKRNNLLVVCNFTPVERPDYRVGVPKKKQYTLILDENGQTTKKVFKAEKQDCDNRPFSFAYPLPAYGVAVFQY
;
A
#
# COMPACT_ATOMS: atom_id res chain seq x y z
N LEU A 1 -0.68 -19.64 -23.74
CA LEU A 1 0.04 -19.77 -22.45
C LEU A 1 1.07 -20.89 -22.61
N ARG A 2 2.34 -20.58 -22.44
CA ARG A 2 3.42 -21.57 -22.44
C ARG A 2 3.76 -21.86 -20.99
N GLU A 3 3.85 -23.15 -20.67
CA GLU A 3 4.31 -23.61 -19.38
C GLU A 3 5.82 -23.31 -19.19
N TRP A 4 6.25 -23.07 -17.97
CA TRP A 4 7.65 -22.87 -17.65
C TRP A 4 8.49 -24.11 -18.04
N SER A 5 9.69 -23.89 -18.55
CA SER A 5 10.63 -24.93 -18.92
C SER A 5 12.05 -24.42 -18.79
N GLU A 6 12.95 -25.21 -18.19
CA GLU A 6 14.36 -24.90 -18.05
C GLU A 6 15.12 -24.87 -19.40
N GLU A 7 14.53 -25.42 -20.44
CA GLU A 7 15.11 -25.43 -21.79
C GLU A 7 14.91 -24.11 -22.54
N ARG A 8 14.18 -23.15 -21.92
CA ARG A 8 13.81 -21.89 -22.58
C ARG A 8 14.12 -20.70 -21.70
N GLU A 9 14.49 -19.61 -22.35
CA GLU A 9 14.57 -18.30 -21.72
C GLU A 9 13.18 -17.69 -21.54
N LEU A 10 13.11 -16.67 -20.67
CA LEU A 10 11.93 -15.82 -20.53
C LEU A 10 11.66 -15.08 -21.84
N ASP A 11 10.41 -14.82 -22.11
CA ASP A 11 9.94 -14.07 -23.29
C ASP A 11 10.26 -12.56 -23.14
N TRP A 12 11.57 -12.22 -23.10
CA TRP A 12 12.07 -10.86 -22.88
C TRP A 12 11.53 -9.83 -23.87
N PHE A 13 11.15 -10.25 -25.07
CA PHE A 13 10.55 -9.38 -26.09
C PHE A 13 9.23 -8.76 -25.63
N LEU A 14 8.52 -9.36 -24.66
CA LEU A 14 7.30 -8.80 -24.09
C LEU A 14 7.53 -7.48 -23.38
N LEU A 15 8.75 -7.16 -22.98
CA LEU A 15 9.09 -5.84 -22.42
C LEU A 15 8.99 -4.70 -23.45
N GLY A 16 8.88 -5.02 -24.74
CA GLY A 16 8.50 -4.07 -25.78
C GLY A 16 7.04 -3.58 -25.67
N GLU A 17 6.17 -4.39 -25.04
CA GLU A 17 4.78 -4.03 -24.80
C GLU A 17 4.63 -3.20 -23.53
N GLU A 18 3.85 -2.12 -23.63
CA GLU A 18 3.69 -1.14 -22.54
C GLU A 18 3.18 -1.77 -21.24
N LYS A 19 2.17 -2.65 -21.32
CA LYS A 19 1.59 -3.29 -20.11
C LYS A 19 2.62 -4.13 -19.34
N HIS A 20 3.43 -4.91 -20.06
CA HIS A 20 4.47 -5.75 -19.45
C HIS A 20 5.59 -4.90 -18.85
N ARG A 21 5.99 -3.83 -19.55
CA ARG A 21 6.99 -2.89 -19.04
C ARG A 21 6.49 -2.17 -17.79
N ASN A 22 5.25 -1.67 -17.80
CA ASN A 22 4.66 -0.98 -16.64
C ASN A 22 4.59 -1.90 -15.43
N LEU A 23 4.18 -3.16 -15.60
CA LEU A 23 4.18 -4.14 -14.51
C LEU A 23 5.59 -4.38 -13.95
N LYS A 24 6.58 -4.56 -14.82
CA LYS A 24 8.00 -4.72 -14.42
C LYS A 24 8.47 -3.50 -13.60
N ASP A 25 8.18 -2.28 -14.07
CA ASP A 25 8.61 -1.04 -13.43
C ASP A 25 7.90 -0.84 -12.07
N PHE A 26 6.63 -1.22 -11.99
CA PHE A 26 5.89 -1.24 -10.72
C PHE A 26 6.53 -2.23 -9.72
N VAL A 27 6.82 -3.45 -10.14
CA VAL A 27 7.49 -4.45 -9.29
C VAL A 27 8.88 -3.97 -8.84
N GLN A 28 9.65 -3.35 -9.73
CA GLN A 28 10.95 -2.75 -9.36
C GLN A 28 10.77 -1.66 -8.28
N THR A 29 9.73 -0.84 -8.38
CA THR A 29 9.42 0.19 -7.38
C THR A 29 9.08 -0.45 -6.04
N LEU A 30 8.26 -1.51 -6.02
CA LEU A 30 7.95 -2.26 -4.79
C LEU A 30 9.20 -2.86 -4.15
N LEU A 31 10.09 -3.46 -4.93
CA LEU A 31 11.35 -4.03 -4.42
C LEU A 31 12.29 -2.96 -3.84
N LYS A 32 12.39 -1.80 -4.49
CA LYS A 32 13.14 -0.66 -3.96
C LYS A 32 12.52 -0.15 -2.65
N MET A 33 11.20 -0.05 -2.59
CA MET A 33 10.46 0.34 -1.39
C MET A 33 10.68 -0.67 -0.26
N TYR A 34 10.57 -1.97 -0.54
CA TYR A 34 10.82 -3.03 0.43
C TYR A 34 12.21 -2.87 1.09
N ARG A 35 13.25 -2.67 0.30
CA ARG A 35 14.63 -2.48 0.80
C ARG A 35 14.83 -1.19 1.58
N LYS A 36 14.06 -0.15 1.26
CA LYS A 36 14.18 1.19 1.85
C LYS A 36 13.50 1.30 3.23
N TYR A 37 12.37 0.61 3.41
CA TYR A 37 11.53 0.78 4.60
C TYR A 37 11.59 -0.44 5.52
N PRO A 38 12.34 -0.39 6.64
CA PRO A 38 12.44 -1.50 7.60
C PRO A 38 11.09 -1.95 8.18
N ALA A 39 10.05 -1.12 8.12
CA ALA A 39 8.70 -1.50 8.49
C ALA A 39 8.15 -2.69 7.68
N LEU A 40 8.70 -2.96 6.49
CA LEU A 40 8.25 -4.05 5.62
C LEU A 40 8.94 -5.39 5.91
N TYR A 41 10.10 -5.39 6.56
CA TYR A 41 10.86 -6.64 6.79
C TYR A 41 11.46 -6.78 8.19
N GLY A 42 11.66 -5.67 8.91
CA GLY A 42 12.44 -5.69 10.16
C GLY A 42 11.75 -6.38 11.34
N THR A 43 10.44 -6.62 11.27
CA THR A 43 9.63 -7.29 12.28
C THR A 43 8.69 -8.34 11.68
N ASP A 44 9.10 -8.97 10.56
CA ASP A 44 8.25 -9.93 9.83
C ASP A 44 7.95 -11.22 10.63
N THR A 45 8.84 -11.61 11.50
CA THR A 45 8.68 -12.81 12.34
C THR A 45 7.99 -12.54 13.67
N ASP A 46 7.59 -11.29 13.94
CA ASP A 46 6.95 -10.88 15.18
C ASP A 46 5.58 -10.24 14.90
N PRO A 47 4.49 -10.72 15.51
CA PRO A 47 3.15 -10.17 15.29
C PRO A 47 3.05 -8.69 15.67
N SER A 48 3.93 -8.17 16.52
CA SER A 48 3.96 -6.73 16.85
C SER A 48 4.30 -5.83 15.66
N GLY A 49 4.86 -6.38 14.58
CA GLY A 49 5.19 -5.68 13.34
C GLY A 49 4.00 -5.37 12.44
N PHE A 50 2.82 -5.95 12.73
CA PHE A 50 1.62 -5.81 11.93
C PHE A 50 0.41 -5.43 12.79
N GLU A 51 -0.48 -4.60 12.25
CA GLU A 51 -1.73 -4.24 12.91
C GLU A 51 -2.81 -3.96 11.87
N TRP A 52 -3.91 -4.71 11.93
CA TRP A 52 -5.10 -4.38 11.16
C TRP A 52 -5.70 -3.05 11.61
N ILE A 53 -6.06 -2.20 10.67
CA ILE A 53 -6.92 -1.03 10.89
C ILE A 53 -8.36 -1.40 10.52
N ASN A 54 -8.57 -1.91 9.31
CA ASN A 54 -9.84 -2.43 8.86
C ASN A 54 -9.60 -3.72 8.06
N ALA A 55 -10.10 -4.85 8.59
CA ALA A 55 -10.02 -6.17 7.98
C ALA A 55 -11.40 -6.72 7.59
N ASP A 56 -12.49 -6.09 8.06
CA ASP A 56 -13.84 -6.67 8.04
C ASP A 56 -14.79 -5.93 7.08
N ASP A 57 -14.26 -5.11 6.18
CA ASP A 57 -15.04 -4.37 5.18
C ASP A 57 -15.39 -5.25 3.96
N GLY A 58 -16.06 -6.37 4.21
CA GLY A 58 -16.41 -7.36 3.20
C GLY A 58 -17.28 -6.80 2.07
N ASP A 59 -18.20 -5.91 2.40
CA ASP A 59 -19.13 -5.30 1.43
C ASP A 59 -18.41 -4.41 0.40
N ARG A 60 -17.33 -3.76 0.81
CA ARG A 60 -16.53 -2.87 -0.06
C ARG A 60 -15.22 -3.49 -0.50
N SER A 61 -14.81 -4.63 0.10
CA SER A 61 -13.53 -5.30 -0.13
C SER A 61 -12.34 -4.33 -0.08
N ILE A 62 -12.37 -3.44 0.93
CA ILE A 62 -11.28 -2.50 1.21
C ILE A 62 -10.59 -2.95 2.50
N TYR A 63 -9.28 -3.03 2.46
CA TYR A 63 -8.47 -3.43 3.61
C TYR A 63 -7.45 -2.34 3.93
N SER A 64 -7.26 -2.10 5.23
CA SER A 64 -6.20 -1.21 5.69
C SER A 64 -5.46 -1.80 6.88
N PHE A 65 -4.14 -1.61 6.89
CA PHE A 65 -3.26 -2.13 7.94
C PHE A 65 -2.01 -1.29 8.11
N VAL A 66 -1.35 -1.47 9.23
CA VAL A 66 -0.08 -0.83 9.56
C VAL A 66 1.04 -1.86 9.57
N ARG A 67 2.17 -1.50 8.95
CA ARG A 67 3.46 -2.14 9.15
C ARG A 67 4.30 -1.28 10.09
N LYS A 68 4.78 -1.86 11.19
CA LYS A 68 5.52 -1.16 12.23
C LYS A 68 7.02 -1.38 12.06
N SER A 69 7.76 -0.29 12.07
CA SER A 69 9.22 -0.35 12.04
C SER A 69 9.78 -0.79 13.40
N PRO A 70 10.90 -1.55 13.44
CA PRO A 70 11.57 -1.90 14.70
C PRO A 70 11.93 -0.70 15.56
N THR A 71 12.21 0.44 14.93
CA THR A 71 12.55 1.70 15.61
C THR A 71 11.34 2.50 16.08
N LYS A 72 10.12 2.01 15.79
CA LYS A 72 8.85 2.74 16.03
C LYS A 72 8.75 4.09 15.32
N ARG A 73 9.62 4.34 14.35
CA ARG A 73 9.63 5.51 13.47
C ARG A 73 9.43 5.03 12.02
N ASN A 74 8.85 5.89 11.19
CA ASN A 74 8.62 5.57 9.78
C ASN A 74 7.78 4.30 9.59
N ASN A 75 6.70 4.19 10.36
CA ASN A 75 5.70 3.15 10.15
C ASN A 75 4.99 3.39 8.81
N LEU A 76 4.42 2.34 8.26
CA LEU A 76 3.65 2.42 7.02
C LEU A 76 2.20 2.07 7.28
N LEU A 77 1.30 2.89 6.73
CA LEU A 77 -0.12 2.58 6.60
C LEU A 77 -0.36 2.17 5.15
N VAL A 78 -1.00 1.04 4.95
CA VAL A 78 -1.37 0.50 3.64
C VAL A 78 -2.88 0.47 3.53
N VAL A 79 -3.42 0.93 2.40
CA VAL A 79 -4.85 0.88 2.07
C VAL A 79 -5.00 0.25 0.69
N CYS A 80 -5.84 -0.78 0.58
CA CYS A 80 -6.06 -1.52 -0.66
C CYS A 80 -7.56 -1.57 -0.98
N ASN A 81 -7.93 -1.21 -2.19
CA ASN A 81 -9.27 -1.37 -2.75
C ASN A 81 -9.26 -2.50 -3.79
N PHE A 82 -9.92 -3.60 -3.49
CA PHE A 82 -10.00 -4.77 -4.37
C PHE A 82 -11.23 -4.77 -5.29
N THR A 83 -11.88 -3.61 -5.45
CA THR A 83 -13.08 -3.48 -6.28
C THR A 83 -12.89 -2.52 -7.46
N PRO A 84 -13.71 -2.64 -8.52
CA PRO A 84 -13.70 -1.70 -9.66
C PRO A 84 -14.39 -0.36 -9.33
N VAL A 85 -14.73 -0.11 -8.07
CA VAL A 85 -15.45 1.08 -7.63
C VAL A 85 -14.47 2.05 -6.96
N GLU A 86 -14.30 3.23 -7.54
CA GLU A 86 -13.55 4.31 -6.90
C GLU A 86 -14.29 4.86 -5.67
N ARG A 87 -13.53 5.36 -4.70
CA ARG A 87 -14.03 5.95 -3.46
C ARG A 87 -13.40 7.34 -3.27
N PRO A 88 -13.99 8.40 -3.85
CA PRO A 88 -13.37 9.74 -3.87
C PRO A 88 -13.06 10.31 -2.48
N ASP A 89 -13.89 9.98 -1.49
CA ASP A 89 -13.78 10.47 -0.12
C ASP A 89 -13.64 9.32 0.90
N TYR A 90 -12.88 8.27 0.55
CA TYR A 90 -12.69 7.16 1.48
C TYR A 90 -11.98 7.64 2.74
N ARG A 91 -12.61 7.44 3.88
CA ARG A 91 -12.04 7.81 5.16
C ARG A 91 -11.28 6.63 5.77
N VAL A 92 -10.02 6.86 6.11
CA VAL A 92 -9.12 5.86 6.68
C VAL A 92 -8.91 6.16 8.15
N GLY A 93 -9.23 5.20 9.01
CA GLY A 93 -8.93 5.27 10.43
C GLY A 93 -7.43 5.14 10.69
N VAL A 94 -6.89 5.90 11.64
CA VAL A 94 -5.46 5.89 11.94
C VAL A 94 -5.17 5.94 13.44
N PRO A 95 -4.08 5.28 13.90
CA PRO A 95 -3.79 5.16 15.33
C PRO A 95 -3.30 6.46 15.98
N LYS A 96 -2.83 7.43 15.21
CA LYS A 96 -2.21 8.64 15.73
C LYS A 96 -2.62 9.88 14.96
N LYS A 97 -2.77 11.00 15.69
CA LYS A 97 -2.96 12.33 15.09
C LYS A 97 -1.63 12.84 14.54
N LYS A 98 -1.29 12.44 13.32
CA LYS A 98 -0.04 12.79 12.65
C LYS A 98 -0.27 13.22 11.20
N GLN A 99 0.81 13.53 10.52
CA GLN A 99 0.86 13.66 9.07
C GLN A 99 1.20 12.29 8.46
N TYR A 100 0.52 11.96 7.39
CA TYR A 100 0.64 10.74 6.62
C TYR A 100 1.10 11.12 5.21
N THR A 101 2.33 10.77 4.87
CA THR A 101 2.94 11.12 3.58
C THR A 101 2.76 9.97 2.59
N LEU A 102 2.07 10.20 1.49
CA LEU A 102 1.90 9.22 0.42
C LEU A 102 3.26 8.92 -0.24
N ILE A 103 3.71 7.68 -0.13
CA ILE A 103 5.00 7.22 -0.66
C ILE A 103 4.88 6.24 -1.81
N LEU A 104 3.68 5.72 -2.05
CA LEU A 104 3.35 4.88 -3.20
C LEU A 104 1.85 4.98 -3.48
N ASP A 105 1.49 5.21 -4.72
CA ASP A 105 0.13 5.10 -5.26
C ASP A 105 -0.03 3.87 -6.18
N GLU A 106 -1.22 3.68 -6.74
CA GLU A 106 -1.58 2.58 -7.63
C GLU A 106 -0.75 2.55 -8.93
N ASN A 107 -0.14 3.66 -9.32
CA ASN A 107 0.73 3.78 -10.49
C ASN A 107 2.22 3.55 -10.15
N GLY A 108 2.52 3.21 -8.91
CA GLY A 108 3.90 3.08 -8.44
C GLY A 108 4.63 4.41 -8.27
N GLN A 109 3.89 5.54 -8.19
CA GLN A 109 4.47 6.86 -8.08
C GLN A 109 4.59 7.32 -6.63
N THR A 110 5.64 8.07 -6.34
CA THR A 110 5.86 8.71 -5.05
C THR A 110 5.57 10.20 -5.15
N THR A 111 4.37 10.61 -4.78
CA THR A 111 3.94 12.02 -4.89
C THR A 111 4.38 12.88 -3.70
N LYS A 112 4.70 12.26 -2.56
CA LYS A 112 4.99 12.90 -1.27
C LYS A 112 3.87 13.83 -0.78
N LYS A 113 2.65 13.64 -1.26
CA LYS A 113 1.48 14.38 -0.79
C LYS A 113 1.23 14.05 0.67
N VAL A 114 0.93 15.07 1.47
CA VAL A 114 0.75 14.94 2.92
C VAL A 114 -0.73 15.05 3.26
N PHE A 115 -1.23 14.08 4.01
CA PHE A 115 -2.57 14.04 4.58
C PHE A 115 -2.46 14.24 6.10
N LYS A 116 -3.28 15.11 6.66
CA LYS A 116 -3.30 15.40 8.10
C LYS A 116 -4.47 14.66 8.74
N ALA A 117 -4.18 13.85 9.77
CA ALA A 117 -5.23 13.19 10.52
C ALA A 117 -5.99 14.19 11.39
N GLU A 118 -7.31 14.09 11.36
CA GLU A 118 -8.27 14.88 12.14
C GLU A 118 -8.82 14.04 13.29
N LYS A 119 -9.38 14.71 14.30
CA LYS A 119 -10.11 14.06 15.40
C LYS A 119 -11.51 13.67 14.91
N GLN A 120 -11.58 12.62 14.15
CA GLN A 120 -12.82 12.02 13.66
C GLN A 120 -12.68 10.51 13.70
N ASP A 121 -13.57 9.84 14.41
CA ASP A 121 -13.54 8.40 14.60
C ASP A 121 -13.83 7.68 13.26
N CYS A 122 -13.03 6.66 12.97
CA CYS A 122 -13.19 5.78 11.82
C CYS A 122 -12.42 4.47 12.07
N ASP A 123 -12.96 3.33 11.61
CA ASP A 123 -12.32 2.01 11.74
C ASP A 123 -11.90 1.70 13.20
N ASN A 124 -12.72 2.05 14.19
CA ASN A 124 -12.41 1.94 15.62
C ASN A 124 -11.11 2.69 16.03
N ARG A 125 -10.75 3.74 15.32
CA ARG A 125 -9.64 4.63 15.64
C ARG A 125 -10.14 6.06 15.88
N PRO A 126 -9.52 6.79 16.84
CA PRO A 126 -10.00 8.13 17.22
C PRO A 126 -9.60 9.22 16.21
N PHE A 127 -8.79 8.89 15.23
CA PHE A 127 -8.32 9.81 14.20
C PHE A 127 -8.50 9.19 12.81
N SER A 128 -8.67 10.05 11.82
CA SER A 128 -8.81 9.63 10.42
C SER A 128 -8.43 10.75 9.47
N PHE A 129 -8.27 10.42 8.18
CA PHE A 129 -8.18 11.38 7.10
C PHE A 129 -8.92 10.85 5.86
N ALA A 130 -9.36 11.75 4.97
CA ALA A 130 -9.95 11.38 3.71
C ALA A 130 -8.87 11.19 2.63
N TYR A 131 -9.03 10.15 1.80
CA TYR A 131 -8.16 9.84 0.67
C TYR A 131 -9.01 9.44 -0.54
N PRO A 132 -8.78 10.03 -1.73
CA PRO A 132 -9.43 9.59 -2.96
C PRO A 132 -8.84 8.24 -3.38
N LEU A 133 -9.52 7.15 -3.01
CA LEU A 133 -9.05 5.78 -3.24
C LEU A 133 -9.57 5.28 -4.59
N PRO A 134 -8.70 5.08 -5.59
CA PRO A 134 -9.09 4.62 -6.92
C PRO A 134 -9.64 3.20 -6.92
N ALA A 135 -10.35 2.85 -7.99
CA ALA A 135 -10.69 1.46 -8.31
C ALA A 135 -9.42 0.62 -8.42
N TYR A 136 -9.41 -0.56 -7.79
CA TYR A 136 -8.24 -1.44 -7.70
C TYR A 136 -6.98 -0.73 -7.18
N GLY A 137 -7.18 0.36 -6.43
CA GLY A 137 -6.11 1.22 -5.95
C GLY A 137 -5.38 0.65 -4.74
N VAL A 138 -4.10 0.97 -4.65
CA VAL A 138 -3.27 0.78 -3.46
C VAL A 138 -2.62 2.11 -3.09
N ALA A 139 -2.59 2.41 -1.80
CA ALA A 139 -1.89 3.58 -1.29
C ALA A 139 -1.04 3.20 -0.07
N VAL A 140 0.20 3.66 -0.05
CA VAL A 140 1.10 3.47 1.09
C VAL A 140 1.53 4.81 1.62
N PHE A 141 1.31 5.02 2.91
CA PHE A 141 1.64 6.25 3.63
C PHE A 141 2.69 5.98 4.69
N GLN A 142 3.67 6.87 4.79
CA GLN A 142 4.65 6.90 5.88
C GLN A 142 4.22 7.89 6.96
N TYR A 143 4.40 7.52 8.27
CA TYR A 143 4.08 8.37 9.43
C TYR A 143 4.96 8.12 10.65
#